data_9f2db2d8fb29d8dba471f0ffc721aac7
#
_entry.id   9f2db2d8fb29d8dba471f0ffc721aac7
#
_cell.length_a   1.000
_cell.length_b   1.000
_cell.length_c   1.000
_cell.angle_alpha   90.00
_cell.angle_beta   90.00
_cell.angle_gamma   90.00
#
_symmetry.space_group_name_H-M   'P 1'
#
loop_
_entity.id
_entity.type
_entity.pdbx_description
1 polymer ?
#
loop_
_entity_poly.entity_id
_entity_poly.type
_entity_poly.pdbx_seq_one_letter_code
_entity_poly.pdbx_strand_id
1 'polypeptide(L)' 'MAAKQDSVMTIGELSKYLKISKSTLYKLAQEGKLPSQKIGRHWRFHRDAVDTWLKQQPEPSRR' A
#
# COMPACT_ATOMS: atom_id res chain seq x y z
N MET A 1 -7.08 -18.96 8.23
CA MET A 1 -7.61 -18.19 8.67
C MET A 1 -8.00 -17.14 7.84
N ALA A 2 -9.03 -16.68 7.97
CA ALA A 2 -9.55 -15.61 7.19
C ALA A 2 -8.69 -14.41 7.30
N ALA A 3 -8.01 -14.32 8.36
CA ALA A 3 -7.20 -13.16 8.57
C ALA A 3 -6.16 -12.95 7.49
N LYS A 4 -5.72 -13.98 6.84
CA LYS A 4 -4.77 -13.78 5.83
C LYS A 4 -5.31 -13.07 4.66
N GLN A 5 -6.54 -13.29 4.31
CA GLN A 5 -7.10 -12.62 3.16
C GLN A 5 -7.33 -11.16 3.48
N ASP A 6 -7.61 -10.86 4.72
CA ASP A 6 -7.88 -9.50 5.07
C ASP A 6 -6.61 -8.67 5.07
N SER A 7 -5.46 -9.29 5.12
CA SER A 7 -4.24 -8.52 5.16
C SER A 7 -3.71 -8.20 3.77
N VAL A 8 -4.39 -8.63 2.72
CA VAL A 8 -3.96 -8.33 1.35
C VAL A 8 -4.98 -7.38 0.74
N MET A 9 -4.52 -6.27 0.23
CA MET A 9 -5.39 -5.25 -0.33
C MET A 9 -5.10 -4.98 -1.79
N THR A 10 -6.14 -4.59 -2.51
CA THR A 10 -5.99 -4.15 -3.89
C THR A 10 -5.59 -2.68 -3.84
N ILE A 11 -5.26 -2.11 -4.99
CA ILE A 11 -4.87 -0.69 -5.06
C ILE A 11 -6.05 0.17 -4.65
N GLY A 12 -7.26 -0.22 -5.01
CA GLY A 12 -8.45 0.56 -4.64
C GLY A 12 -8.68 0.53 -3.13
N GLU A 13 -8.48 -0.64 -2.53
CA GLU A 13 -8.66 -0.76 -1.09
C GLU A 13 -7.58 0.01 -0.35
N LEU A 14 -6.36 -0.03 -0.86
CA LEU A 14 -5.28 0.69 -0.23
C LEU A 14 -5.48 2.19 -0.33
N SER A 15 -6.02 2.63 -1.45
CA SER A 15 -6.33 4.04 -1.65
C SER A 15 -7.27 4.54 -0.55
N LYS A 16 -8.28 3.74 -0.24
CA LYS A 16 -9.22 4.12 0.80
C LYS A 16 -8.60 4.04 2.19
N TYR A 17 -7.77 3.04 2.39
CA TYR A 17 -7.15 2.82 3.68
C TYR A 17 -6.19 3.97 4.01
N LEU A 18 -5.38 4.39 3.05
CA LEU A 18 -4.42 5.45 3.27
C LEU A 18 -4.92 6.83 2.91
N LYS A 19 -6.06 6.89 2.23
CA LYS A 19 -6.64 8.14 1.78
C LYS A 19 -5.69 8.85 0.80
N ILE A 20 -5.07 8.08 -0.07
CA ILE A 20 -4.16 8.59 -1.07
C ILE A 20 -4.68 8.14 -2.42
N SER A 21 -4.58 8.96 -3.43
CA SER A 21 -5.13 8.62 -4.74
C SER A 21 -4.44 7.41 -5.33
N LYS A 22 -5.15 6.68 -6.18
CA LYS A 22 -4.60 5.50 -6.81
C LYS A 22 -3.41 5.84 -7.67
N SER A 23 -3.44 6.99 -8.34
CA SER A 23 -2.33 7.40 -9.20
C SER A 23 -1.05 7.52 -8.41
N THR A 24 -1.14 8.11 -7.24
CA THR A 24 0.02 8.27 -6.40
C THR A 24 0.54 6.92 -5.92
N LEU A 25 -0.39 6.03 -5.56
CA LEU A 25 0.01 4.71 -5.09
C LEU A 25 0.66 3.89 -6.20
N TYR A 26 0.15 3.98 -7.43
CA TYR A 26 0.76 3.29 -8.55
C TYR A 26 2.18 3.80 -8.77
N LYS A 27 2.36 5.09 -8.67
CA LYS A 27 3.66 5.68 -8.88
C LYS A 27 4.64 5.19 -7.83
N LEU A 28 4.23 5.20 -6.57
CA LEU A 28 5.08 4.74 -5.49
C LEU A 28 5.41 3.26 -5.62
N ALA A 29 4.44 2.46 -6.05
CA ALA A 29 4.67 1.04 -6.22
C ALA A 29 5.65 0.79 -7.36
N GLN A 30 5.52 1.52 -8.46
CA GLN A 30 6.40 1.36 -9.60
C GLN A 30 7.82 1.80 -9.28
N GLU A 31 7.96 2.77 -8.42
CA GLU A 31 9.26 3.28 -8.04
C GLU A 31 9.89 2.45 -6.93
N GLY A 32 9.20 1.45 -6.43
CA GLY A 32 9.73 0.62 -5.39
C GLY A 32 9.74 1.28 -4.02
N LYS A 33 8.99 2.36 -3.86
CA LYS A 33 8.97 3.07 -2.60
C LYS A 33 7.88 2.60 -1.67
N LEU A 34 6.95 1.81 -2.17
CA LEU A 34 5.83 1.31 -1.40
C LEU A 34 5.89 -0.22 -1.43
N PRO A 35 5.82 -0.90 -0.30
CA PRO A 35 5.88 -2.35 -0.31
C PRO A 35 4.68 -2.90 -1.06
N SER A 36 4.93 -3.54 -2.17
CA SER A 36 3.88 -4.06 -3.02
C SER A 36 4.35 -5.30 -3.75
N GLN A 37 3.41 -6.03 -4.30
CA GLN A 37 3.72 -7.23 -5.01
C GLN A 37 2.90 -7.23 -6.27
N LYS A 38 3.52 -7.40 -7.42
CA LYS A 38 2.80 -7.42 -8.65
C LYS A 38 2.58 -8.86 -9.06
N ILE A 39 1.33 -9.27 -9.17
CA ILE A 39 0.96 -10.61 -9.52
C ILE A 39 0.24 -10.52 -10.85
N GLY A 40 0.91 -10.95 -11.91
CA GLY A 40 0.37 -10.80 -13.24
C GLY A 40 0.22 -9.34 -13.57
N ARG A 41 -1.00 -8.89 -13.76
CA ARG A 41 -1.24 -7.51 -14.08
C ARG A 41 -1.76 -6.74 -12.89
N HIS A 42 -1.83 -7.36 -11.72
CA HIS A 42 -2.47 -6.74 -10.59
C HIS A 42 -1.49 -6.47 -9.49
N TRP A 43 -1.62 -5.33 -8.83
CA TRP A 43 -0.81 -5.00 -7.69
C TRP A 43 -1.54 -5.44 -6.44
N ARG A 44 -0.79 -5.97 -5.50
CA ARG A 44 -1.34 -6.35 -4.22
C ARG A 44 -0.46 -5.80 -3.12
N PHE A 45 -1.06 -5.48 -2.01
CA PHE A 45 -0.36 -4.82 -0.93
C PHE A 45 -0.69 -5.53 0.37
N HIS A 46 0.33 -5.85 1.17
CA HIS A 46 0.10 -6.51 2.44
C HIS A 46 -0.06 -5.43 3.49
N ARG A 47 -1.16 -5.48 4.22
CA ARG A 47 -1.47 -4.47 5.20
C ARG A 47 -0.38 -4.31 6.24
N ASP A 48 0.17 -5.41 6.75
CA ASP A 48 1.21 -5.34 7.75
C ASP A 48 2.45 -4.65 7.20
N ALA A 49 2.81 -4.92 5.96
CA ALA A 49 3.96 -4.29 5.34
C ALA A 49 3.71 -2.80 5.14
N VAL A 50 2.50 -2.45 4.75
CA VAL A 50 2.14 -1.07 4.54
C VAL A 50 2.15 -0.31 5.88
N ASP A 51 1.66 -0.93 6.94
CA ASP A 51 1.64 -0.28 8.24
C ASP A 51 3.05 -0.02 8.72
N THR A 52 3.95 -0.97 8.51
CA THR A 52 5.34 -0.80 8.88
C THR A 52 5.97 0.31 8.05
N TRP A 53 5.66 0.34 6.76
CA TRP A 53 6.17 1.37 5.87
C TRP A 53 5.72 2.75 6.32
N LEU A 54 4.47 2.87 6.74
CA LEU A 54 3.96 4.14 7.23
C LEU A 54 4.70 4.60 8.49
N LYS A 55 5.03 3.68 9.35
CA LYS A 55 5.72 4.04 10.56
C LYS A 55 7.14 4.48 10.29
N GLN A 56 7.70 4.08 9.17
CA GLN A 56 9.05 4.45 8.84
C GLN A 56 9.14 5.76 8.08
N GLN A 57 8.00 6.31 7.66
CA GLN A 57 8.03 7.55 6.89
C GLN A 57 8.36 8.72 7.82
N PRO A 58 9.08 9.68 7.31
CA PRO A 58 9.34 10.86 8.09
C PRO A 58 8.02 11.55 8.27
N GLU A 59 7.88 12.31 9.29
CA GLU A 59 6.69 12.89 9.58
C GLU A 59 6.26 13.82 8.69
N PRO A 60 5.85 13.84 7.96
CA PRO A 60 5.69 14.72 6.99
C PRO A 60 4.64 15.52 7.14
N SER A 61 4.26 15.45 7.19
CA SER A 61 3.38 15.96 7.06
C SER A 61 2.82 16.72 7.71
N ARG A 62 2.85 17.02 8.04
CA ARG A 62 2.43 17.63 8.52
C ARG A 62 2.21 18.42 8.10
N ARG A 63 2.03 18.62 7.55
CA ARG A 63 1.76 19.26 7.11
C ARG A 63 1.54 19.68 7.22
#